data_369eda20e1a64b0a67de69a294a12b75
#
_entry.id   369eda20e1a64b0a67de69a294a12b75
#
_cell.length_a   1.000
_cell.length_b   1.000
_cell.length_c   1.000
_cell.angle_alpha   90.00
_cell.angle_beta   90.00
_cell.angle_gamma   90.00
#
_symmetry.space_group_name_H-M   'P 1'
#
loop_
_entity.id
_entity.type
_entity.pdbx_description
1 polymer ?
#
loop_
_entity_poly.entity_id
_entity_poly.type
_entity_poly.pdbx_seq_one_letter_code
_entity_poly.pdbx_strand_id
1 'polypeptide(L)'
;MDWDRRSMLAGLGAAALPFQQRPTEAAAGHRTRLILLGTAGGPRPRKRRSGSAQAIVIGDKIFVIDCGDGVARQMALAGLPLRQLRHVFVTHHHSDHNIDLGALLQLAWISGLVTPVDCWGPPPISGMIKDYLRYQEHDIALRIKDEGRIPLAPLIRSHDLGDGGPVFQDEQVRVTAAKVPHPPLDLALAYRFDTPDRSIVISGDTRESEELVKLAADADVLVHEVMLAQRVRELVRNLPNRDALARSVISHHTTAEQVGRVA
;
A
#
# COMPACT_ATOMS: atom_id res chain seq x y z
N MET A 1 64.60 19.61 -12.64
CA MET A 1 64.05 19.62 -11.27
C MET A 1 63.10 18.47 -11.17
N ASP A 2 63.66 17.31 -10.78
CA ASP A 2 62.91 16.06 -10.62
C ASP A 2 62.19 16.08 -9.27
N TRP A 3 60.89 15.88 -9.28
CA TRP A 3 60.10 15.66 -8.06
C TRP A 3 59.90 14.15 -7.85
N ASP A 4 60.63 13.61 -6.87
CA ASP A 4 60.60 12.23 -6.44
C ASP A 4 59.26 11.94 -5.69
N ARG A 5 58.42 10.99 -6.24
CA ARG A 5 57.13 10.58 -5.74
C ARG A 5 57.20 9.45 -4.70
N ARG A 6 58.30 9.28 -3.96
CA ARG A 6 58.50 8.09 -3.11
C ARG A 6 58.55 8.35 -1.60
N SER A 7 58.07 9.44 -1.09
CA SER A 7 58.21 9.74 0.36
C SER A 7 56.91 10.22 1.04
N MET A 8 55.76 9.56 0.83
CA MET A 8 54.57 9.76 1.68
C MET A 8 53.75 8.48 1.82
N LEU A 9 54.31 7.45 2.41
CA LEU A 9 53.55 6.30 2.95
C LEU A 9 54.18 5.91 4.29
N ALA A 10 53.89 6.75 5.29
CA ALA A 10 54.12 6.37 6.71
C ALA A 10 52.97 6.88 7.58
N GLY A 11 52.15 5.95 8.07
CA GLY A 11 51.48 6.11 9.35
C GLY A 11 50.03 6.62 9.31
N LEU A 12 49.08 5.77 8.91
CA LEU A 12 47.74 5.78 9.51
C LEU A 12 47.38 4.31 9.77
N GLY A 13 47.71 3.83 10.94
CA GLY A 13 47.21 2.59 11.51
C GLY A 13 45.71 2.77 11.78
N ALA A 14 44.85 2.33 10.87
CA ALA A 14 43.44 2.20 11.12
C ALA A 14 43.25 1.14 12.20
N ALA A 15 43.00 1.57 13.44
CA ALA A 15 42.47 0.70 14.46
C ALA A 15 41.10 0.17 13.97
N ALA A 16 41.06 -1.07 13.56
CA ALA A 16 39.83 -1.79 13.26
C ALA A 16 39.08 -1.90 14.60
N LEU A 17 38.06 -1.06 14.78
CA LEU A 17 37.09 -1.26 15.83
C LEU A 17 36.42 -2.62 15.59
N PRO A 18 36.30 -3.49 16.60
CA PRO A 18 35.61 -4.76 16.44
C PRO A 18 34.18 -4.46 16.02
N PHE A 19 33.78 -4.97 14.86
CA PHE A 19 32.41 -4.99 14.38
C PHE A 19 31.62 -5.77 15.43
N GLN A 20 30.98 -5.05 16.37
CA GLN A 20 30.06 -5.67 17.31
C GLN A 20 28.92 -6.27 16.47
N GLN A 21 28.96 -7.57 16.26
CA GLN A 21 27.82 -8.33 15.78
C GLN A 21 26.66 -7.99 16.73
N ARG A 22 25.67 -7.29 16.20
CA ARG A 22 24.38 -7.16 16.90
C ARG A 22 23.94 -8.57 17.24
N PRO A 23 23.46 -8.82 18.47
CA PRO A 23 22.94 -10.12 18.85
C PRO A 23 21.97 -10.54 17.75
N THR A 24 22.20 -11.72 17.15
CA THR A 24 21.22 -12.39 16.32
C THR A 24 19.94 -12.45 17.14
N GLU A 25 18.88 -11.78 16.70
CA GLU A 25 17.55 -11.91 17.28
C GLU A 25 17.11 -13.38 17.17
N ALA A 26 17.53 -14.17 18.15
CA ALA A 26 17.01 -15.49 18.36
C ALA A 26 15.56 -15.33 18.84
N ALA A 27 14.64 -15.86 18.03
CA ALA A 27 13.23 -16.11 18.36
C ALA A 27 12.41 -14.91 18.89
N ALA A 28 12.47 -13.76 18.23
CA ALA A 28 11.36 -12.84 18.22
C ALA A 28 10.29 -13.44 17.31
N GLY A 29 9.21 -13.96 17.87
CA GLY A 29 8.03 -14.38 17.09
C GLY A 29 7.72 -13.28 16.06
N HIS A 30 7.38 -13.66 14.84
CA HIS A 30 7.22 -12.74 13.72
C HIS A 30 6.27 -11.60 14.11
N ARG A 31 6.84 -10.44 14.45
CA ARG A 31 6.04 -9.27 14.81
C ARG A 31 5.40 -8.69 13.56
N THR A 32 4.11 -8.48 13.63
CA THR A 32 3.38 -7.75 12.58
C THR A 32 3.89 -6.32 12.48
N ARG A 33 4.21 -5.86 11.27
CA ARG A 33 4.66 -4.49 11.00
C ARG A 33 3.69 -3.79 10.07
N LEU A 34 3.27 -2.59 10.44
CA LEU A 34 2.56 -1.67 9.57
C LEU A 34 3.55 -0.65 9.00
N ILE A 35 3.52 -0.44 7.69
CA ILE A 35 4.39 0.48 6.97
C ILE A 35 3.51 1.38 6.09
N LEU A 36 3.54 2.68 6.31
CA LEU A 36 2.86 3.65 5.46
C LEU A 36 3.73 3.93 4.23
N LEU A 37 3.35 3.38 3.08
CA LEU A 37 4.07 3.51 1.81
C LEU A 37 3.74 4.81 1.10
N GLY A 38 2.49 5.28 1.20
CA GLY A 38 2.03 6.50 0.61
C GLY A 38 0.88 7.12 1.39
N THR A 39 0.92 8.45 1.53
CA THR A 39 -0.05 9.22 2.33
C THR A 39 -0.50 10.51 1.62
N ALA A 40 -0.35 10.58 0.29
CA ALA A 40 -0.86 11.71 -0.47
C ALA A 40 -2.37 11.59 -0.63
N GLY A 41 -3.12 12.61 -0.28
CA GLY A 41 -4.54 12.70 -0.57
C GLY A 41 -4.78 13.25 -1.98
N GLY A 42 -5.70 12.59 -2.70
CA GLY A 42 -6.15 12.93 -4.03
C GLY A 42 -5.20 12.50 -5.15
N PRO A 43 -5.69 12.46 -6.41
CA PRO A 43 -5.03 11.78 -7.52
C PRO A 43 -3.84 12.53 -8.13
N ARG A 44 -3.51 13.72 -7.65
CA ARG A 44 -2.41 14.52 -8.23
C ARG A 44 -1.07 14.04 -7.67
N PRO A 45 -0.08 13.70 -8.51
CA PRO A 45 1.26 13.36 -8.06
C PRO A 45 1.88 14.42 -7.16
N ARG A 46 2.55 14.03 -6.11
CA ARG A 46 3.21 14.91 -5.15
C ARG A 46 4.72 14.68 -5.13
N LYS A 47 5.50 15.75 -4.98
CA LYS A 47 6.97 15.65 -4.96
C LYS A 47 7.53 14.81 -3.81
N ARG A 48 6.84 14.77 -2.67
CA ARG A 48 7.35 14.20 -1.41
C ARG A 48 6.49 13.09 -0.82
N ARG A 49 5.39 12.72 -1.47
CA ARG A 49 4.44 11.69 -1.00
C ARG A 49 3.92 10.92 -2.19
N SER A 50 3.88 9.62 -2.08
CA SER A 50 3.20 8.74 -3.03
C SER A 50 1.71 8.65 -2.71
N GLY A 51 0.93 8.19 -3.67
CA GLY A 51 -0.50 7.90 -3.53
C GLY A 51 -0.78 6.95 -2.37
N SER A 52 -2.03 6.85 -1.94
CA SER A 52 -2.43 6.03 -0.80
C SER A 52 -1.97 4.58 -0.97
N ALA A 53 -1.15 4.11 -0.04
CA ALA A 53 -0.73 2.72 0.04
C ALA A 53 -0.17 2.40 1.43
N GLN A 54 -0.52 1.25 1.98
CA GLN A 54 0.02 0.71 3.22
C GLN A 54 0.49 -0.72 3.00
N ALA A 55 1.49 -1.16 3.75
CA ALA A 55 1.90 -2.56 3.80
C ALA A 55 1.80 -3.09 5.23
N ILE A 56 1.20 -4.28 5.37
CA ILE A 56 1.27 -5.08 6.59
C ILE A 56 2.18 -6.26 6.27
N VAL A 57 3.20 -6.45 7.10
CA VAL A 57 4.18 -7.53 6.94
C VAL A 57 4.04 -8.50 8.12
N ILE A 58 3.79 -9.75 7.80
CA ILE A 58 3.61 -10.84 8.77
C ILE A 58 4.57 -11.96 8.35
N GLY A 59 5.65 -12.13 9.12
CA GLY A 59 6.72 -13.05 8.72
C GLY A 59 7.37 -12.64 7.39
N ASP A 60 7.28 -13.50 6.39
CA ASP A 60 7.77 -13.28 5.03
C ASP A 60 6.68 -12.86 4.04
N LYS A 61 5.43 -12.72 4.50
CA LYS A 61 4.28 -12.34 3.68
C LYS A 61 4.06 -10.83 3.71
N ILE A 62 3.82 -10.23 2.55
CA ILE A 62 3.48 -8.82 2.40
C ILE A 62 2.04 -8.70 1.92
N PHE A 63 1.25 -7.97 2.67
CA PHE A 63 -0.13 -7.56 2.39
C PHE A 63 -0.09 -6.08 2.05
N VAL A 64 -0.55 -5.69 0.85
CA VAL A 64 -0.61 -4.28 0.45
C VAL A 64 -2.07 -3.83 0.46
N ILE A 65 -2.34 -2.70 1.09
CA ILE A 65 -3.64 -2.05 1.12
C ILE A 65 -3.53 -0.77 0.32
N ASP A 66 -4.32 -0.69 -0.74
CA ASP A 66 -4.28 0.31 -1.80
C ASP A 66 -2.98 0.34 -2.61
N CYS A 67 -3.11 0.78 -3.85
CA CYS A 67 -2.05 0.80 -4.86
C CYS A 67 -2.03 2.15 -5.58
N GLY A 68 -1.91 3.22 -4.81
CA GLY A 68 -1.73 4.56 -5.37
C GLY A 68 -0.38 4.74 -6.05
N ASP A 69 -0.23 5.87 -6.75
CA ASP A 69 0.97 6.22 -7.52
C ASP A 69 2.27 5.95 -6.76
N GLY A 70 3.15 5.15 -7.34
CA GLY A 70 4.48 4.84 -6.85
C GLY A 70 4.55 3.72 -5.81
N VAL A 71 3.51 2.93 -5.55
CA VAL A 71 3.49 1.88 -4.50
C VAL A 71 4.66 0.90 -4.59
N ALA A 72 4.97 0.37 -5.78
CA ALA A 72 6.08 -0.56 -5.98
C ALA A 72 7.44 0.08 -5.65
N ARG A 73 7.64 1.34 -6.02
CA ARG A 73 8.84 2.10 -5.68
C ARG A 73 8.94 2.32 -4.18
N GLN A 74 7.83 2.63 -3.50
CA GLN A 74 7.82 2.81 -2.05
C GLN A 74 8.10 1.50 -1.32
N MET A 75 7.62 0.37 -1.79
CA MET A 75 7.99 -0.94 -1.26
C MET A 75 9.50 -1.16 -1.36
N ALA A 76 10.11 -0.87 -2.52
CA ALA A 76 11.56 -0.99 -2.69
C ALA A 76 12.34 -0.06 -1.75
N LEU A 77 11.93 1.20 -1.58
CA LEU A 77 12.53 2.14 -0.64
C LEU A 77 12.39 1.71 0.82
N ALA A 78 11.30 1.03 1.18
CA ALA A 78 11.06 0.45 2.49
C ALA A 78 11.80 -0.88 2.71
N GLY A 79 12.57 -1.36 1.73
CA GLY A 79 13.26 -2.65 1.80
C GLY A 79 12.33 -3.86 1.77
N LEU A 80 11.12 -3.71 1.22
CA LEU A 80 10.14 -4.79 1.07
C LEU A 80 10.34 -5.50 -0.28
N PRO A 81 10.73 -6.78 -0.28
CA PRO A 81 10.93 -7.52 -1.51
C PRO A 81 9.59 -7.77 -2.22
N LEU A 82 9.40 -7.22 -3.42
CA LEU A 82 8.18 -7.39 -4.21
C LEU A 82 7.81 -8.87 -4.45
N ARG A 83 8.79 -9.78 -4.51
CA ARG A 83 8.53 -11.22 -4.65
C ARG A 83 7.82 -11.86 -3.44
N GLN A 84 7.76 -11.16 -2.30
CA GLN A 84 7.04 -11.60 -1.09
C GLN A 84 5.60 -11.09 -1.02
N LEU A 85 5.13 -10.37 -2.04
CA LEU A 85 3.73 -9.96 -2.14
C LEU A 85 2.83 -11.21 -2.16
N ARG A 86 1.79 -11.22 -1.31
CA ARG A 86 0.82 -12.33 -1.22
C ARG A 86 -0.61 -11.87 -1.39
N HIS A 87 -0.93 -10.70 -0.85
CA HIS A 87 -2.29 -10.16 -0.93
C HIS A 87 -2.26 -8.68 -1.26
N VAL A 88 -3.22 -8.25 -2.05
CA VAL A 88 -3.53 -6.85 -2.31
C VAL A 88 -4.98 -6.60 -1.95
N PHE A 89 -5.25 -5.56 -1.21
CA PHE A 89 -6.60 -5.12 -0.82
C PHE A 89 -6.82 -3.72 -1.37
N VAL A 90 -7.87 -3.53 -2.15
CA VAL A 90 -8.26 -2.19 -2.64
C VAL A 90 -9.47 -1.74 -1.86
N THR A 91 -9.38 -0.56 -1.25
CA THR A 91 -10.49 0.00 -0.46
C THR A 91 -11.61 0.49 -1.37
N HIS A 92 -11.28 1.16 -2.45
CA HIS A 92 -12.24 1.68 -3.44
C HIS A 92 -11.55 2.06 -4.75
N HIS A 93 -12.32 2.41 -5.77
CA HIS A 93 -11.81 2.63 -7.13
C HIS A 93 -11.61 4.10 -7.50
N HIS A 94 -11.09 4.96 -6.59
CA HIS A 94 -10.46 6.20 -7.02
C HIS A 94 -9.01 5.94 -7.46
N SER A 95 -8.52 6.73 -8.42
CA SER A 95 -7.21 6.49 -9.04
C SER A 95 -6.04 6.63 -8.07
N ASP A 96 -6.14 7.46 -7.05
CA ASP A 96 -5.11 7.61 -6.00
C ASP A 96 -5.01 6.41 -5.06
N HIS A 97 -5.92 5.43 -5.18
CA HIS A 97 -5.92 4.18 -4.42
C HIS A 97 -5.62 2.94 -5.26
N ASN A 98 -5.71 3.00 -6.60
CA ASN A 98 -5.59 1.80 -7.41
C ASN A 98 -4.84 1.95 -8.74
N ILE A 99 -4.33 3.15 -9.07
CA ILE A 99 -3.73 3.42 -10.39
C ILE A 99 -2.55 2.51 -10.70
N ASP A 100 -1.77 2.12 -9.70
CA ASP A 100 -0.61 1.24 -9.85
C ASP A 100 -0.91 -0.23 -9.50
N LEU A 101 -2.18 -0.64 -9.32
CA LEU A 101 -2.53 -2.03 -9.00
C LEU A 101 -1.93 -3.03 -9.99
N GLY A 102 -2.18 -2.86 -11.27
CA GLY A 102 -1.64 -3.75 -12.29
C GLY A 102 -0.12 -3.65 -12.41
N ALA A 103 0.44 -2.44 -12.32
CA ALA A 103 1.87 -2.21 -12.35
C ALA A 103 2.59 -2.89 -11.16
N LEU A 104 2.03 -2.84 -9.95
CA LEU A 104 2.57 -3.54 -8.78
C LEU A 104 2.67 -5.05 -9.04
N LEU A 105 1.62 -5.68 -9.57
CA LEU A 105 1.58 -7.10 -9.86
C LEU A 105 2.63 -7.51 -10.91
N GLN A 106 2.73 -6.74 -11.99
CA GLN A 106 3.73 -6.99 -13.04
C GLN A 106 5.15 -6.76 -12.55
N LEU A 107 5.40 -5.69 -11.78
CA LEU A 107 6.73 -5.41 -11.22
C LEU A 107 7.14 -6.44 -10.16
N ALA A 108 6.19 -6.97 -9.39
CA ALA A 108 6.46 -8.09 -8.49
C ALA A 108 6.88 -9.34 -9.25
N TRP A 109 6.18 -9.68 -10.34
CA TRP A 109 6.54 -10.78 -11.22
C TRP A 109 7.91 -10.59 -11.89
N ILE A 110 8.20 -9.39 -12.41
CA ILE A 110 9.52 -9.05 -12.95
C ILE A 110 10.61 -9.20 -11.88
N SER A 111 10.29 -8.89 -10.62
CA SER A 111 11.20 -9.00 -9.47
C SER A 111 11.32 -10.41 -8.87
N GLY A 112 10.78 -11.43 -9.55
CA GLY A 112 10.92 -12.84 -9.16
C GLY A 112 9.77 -13.41 -8.33
N LEU A 113 8.58 -12.80 -8.36
CA LEU A 113 7.38 -13.41 -7.80
C LEU A 113 7.01 -14.66 -8.61
N VAL A 114 6.90 -15.81 -7.94
CA VAL A 114 6.51 -17.11 -8.50
C VAL A 114 5.35 -17.77 -7.74
N THR A 115 4.84 -17.09 -6.74
CA THR A 115 3.72 -17.56 -5.91
C THR A 115 2.46 -16.79 -6.22
N PRO A 116 1.26 -17.36 -6.04
CA PRO A 116 0.01 -16.64 -6.23
C PRO A 116 -0.11 -15.40 -5.36
N VAL A 117 -0.78 -14.39 -5.93
CA VAL A 117 -1.21 -13.15 -5.24
C VAL A 117 -2.72 -13.06 -5.33
N ASP A 118 -3.37 -12.98 -4.19
CA ASP A 118 -4.81 -12.77 -4.10
C ASP A 118 -5.11 -11.26 -4.01
N CYS A 119 -5.97 -10.77 -4.89
CA CYS A 119 -6.35 -9.36 -4.99
C CYS A 119 -7.82 -9.21 -4.62
N TRP A 120 -8.08 -8.44 -3.58
CA TRP A 120 -9.40 -8.27 -2.96
C TRP A 120 -9.85 -6.82 -3.11
N GLY A 121 -11.11 -6.59 -3.43
CA GLY A 121 -11.63 -5.23 -3.51
C GLY A 121 -13.05 -5.17 -4.06
N PRO A 122 -13.66 -3.97 -4.09
CA PRO A 122 -14.96 -3.78 -4.72
C PRO A 122 -14.96 -4.22 -6.19
N PRO A 123 -16.11 -4.66 -6.76
CA PRO A 123 -16.24 -4.78 -8.20
C PRO A 123 -15.97 -3.40 -8.88
N PRO A 124 -15.32 -3.35 -10.06
CA PRO A 124 -14.94 -4.47 -10.90
C PRO A 124 -13.42 -4.81 -10.84
N ILE A 125 -12.84 -5.03 -9.64
CA ILE A 125 -11.39 -5.29 -9.52
C ILE A 125 -10.91 -6.41 -10.43
N SER A 126 -11.70 -7.48 -10.57
CA SER A 126 -11.38 -8.62 -11.46
C SER A 126 -11.30 -8.18 -12.93
N GLY A 127 -12.22 -7.32 -13.37
CA GLY A 127 -12.22 -6.74 -14.71
C GLY A 127 -10.99 -5.85 -14.94
N MET A 128 -10.67 -4.99 -13.99
CA MET A 128 -9.53 -4.06 -14.06
C MET A 128 -8.21 -4.81 -14.19
N ILE A 129 -8.00 -5.86 -13.41
CA ILE A 129 -6.80 -6.71 -13.49
C ILE A 129 -6.72 -7.40 -14.86
N LYS A 130 -7.81 -7.98 -15.34
CA LYS A 130 -7.87 -8.60 -16.67
C LYS A 130 -7.54 -7.61 -17.79
N ASP A 131 -8.07 -6.40 -17.72
CA ASP A 131 -7.79 -5.35 -18.70
C ASP A 131 -6.35 -4.88 -18.66
N TYR A 132 -5.75 -4.79 -17.47
CA TYR A 132 -4.33 -4.48 -17.32
C TYR A 132 -3.45 -5.58 -17.95
N LEU A 133 -3.73 -6.84 -17.67
CA LEU A 133 -2.97 -7.96 -18.24
C LEU A 133 -3.06 -7.98 -19.77
N ARG A 134 -4.23 -7.65 -20.35
CA ARG A 134 -4.42 -7.48 -21.78
C ARG A 134 -3.63 -6.28 -22.33
N TYR A 135 -3.65 -5.15 -21.62
CA TYR A 135 -2.87 -3.96 -22.00
C TYR A 135 -1.37 -4.25 -22.05
N GLN A 136 -0.85 -5.07 -21.14
CA GLN A 136 0.56 -5.45 -21.03
C GLN A 136 0.90 -6.77 -21.75
N GLU A 137 -0.02 -7.38 -22.47
CA GLU A 137 0.14 -8.72 -23.09
C GLU A 137 1.42 -8.83 -23.90
N HIS A 138 1.78 -7.79 -24.66
CA HIS A 138 2.97 -7.78 -25.50
C HIS A 138 4.26 -7.92 -24.70
N ASP A 139 4.46 -7.09 -23.66
CA ASP A 139 5.65 -7.15 -22.78
C ASP A 139 5.70 -8.47 -22.00
N ILE A 140 4.56 -8.91 -21.49
CA ILE A 140 4.44 -10.17 -20.74
C ILE A 140 4.85 -11.35 -21.62
N ALA A 141 4.33 -11.43 -22.87
CA ALA A 141 4.64 -12.50 -23.81
C ALA A 141 6.12 -12.51 -24.21
N LEU A 142 6.70 -11.32 -24.45
CA LEU A 142 8.13 -11.19 -24.75
C LEU A 142 9.00 -11.74 -23.63
N ARG A 143 8.71 -11.37 -22.38
CA ARG A 143 9.48 -11.82 -21.22
C ARG A 143 9.32 -13.31 -20.92
N ILE A 144 8.14 -13.87 -21.16
CA ILE A 144 7.95 -15.33 -21.05
C ILE A 144 8.82 -16.03 -22.07
N LYS A 145 8.83 -15.56 -23.34
CA LYS A 145 9.59 -16.17 -24.43
C LYS A 145 11.10 -16.01 -24.30
N ASP A 146 11.55 -14.80 -23.94
CA ASP A 146 12.99 -14.44 -23.95
C ASP A 146 13.68 -14.78 -22.63
N GLU A 147 13.01 -14.50 -21.49
CA GLU A 147 13.58 -14.67 -20.15
C GLU A 147 13.17 -16.00 -19.49
N GLY A 148 12.31 -16.82 -20.14
CA GLY A 148 11.84 -18.09 -19.58
C GLY A 148 10.97 -17.94 -18.32
N ARG A 149 10.29 -16.81 -18.16
CA ARG A 149 9.41 -16.57 -17.01
C ARG A 149 8.17 -17.44 -17.06
N ILE A 150 7.68 -17.82 -15.88
CA ILE A 150 6.36 -18.46 -15.76
C ILE A 150 5.27 -17.45 -16.12
N PRO A 151 4.12 -17.89 -16.68
CA PRO A 151 3.03 -16.98 -17.00
C PRO A 151 2.52 -16.17 -15.81
N LEU A 152 2.31 -14.86 -15.98
CA LEU A 152 1.84 -13.97 -14.91
C LEU A 152 0.36 -14.21 -14.57
N ALA A 153 -0.51 -14.35 -15.59
CA ALA A 153 -1.95 -14.40 -15.38
C ALA A 153 -2.40 -15.49 -14.38
N PRO A 154 -1.87 -16.73 -14.40
CA PRO A 154 -2.26 -17.76 -13.42
C PRO A 154 -1.80 -17.46 -11.97
N LEU A 155 -0.86 -16.53 -11.78
CA LEU A 155 -0.43 -16.11 -10.45
C LEU A 155 -1.38 -15.10 -9.80
N ILE A 156 -2.27 -14.48 -10.56
CA ILE A 156 -3.17 -13.46 -10.03
C ILE A 156 -4.56 -14.05 -9.84
N ARG A 157 -5.04 -13.97 -8.60
CA ARG A 157 -6.38 -14.40 -8.20
C ARG A 157 -7.15 -13.18 -7.74
N SER A 158 -8.18 -12.80 -8.46
CA SER A 158 -8.99 -11.61 -8.13
C SER A 158 -10.32 -12.00 -7.51
N HIS A 159 -10.74 -11.26 -6.51
CA HIS A 159 -11.93 -11.51 -5.72
C HIS A 159 -12.74 -10.20 -5.58
N ASP A 160 -13.87 -10.14 -6.27
CA ASP A 160 -14.80 -9.02 -6.15
C ASP A 160 -15.57 -9.16 -4.81
N LEU A 161 -15.44 -8.16 -3.93
CA LEU A 161 -16.06 -8.12 -2.61
C LEU A 161 -17.39 -7.36 -2.64
N GLY A 162 -18.36 -7.84 -1.85
CA GLY A 162 -19.61 -7.14 -1.61
C GLY A 162 -19.51 -6.14 -0.43
N ASP A 163 -20.60 -5.99 0.31
CA ASP A 163 -20.81 -4.95 1.34
C ASP A 163 -19.96 -5.08 2.62
N GLY A 164 -19.05 -6.05 2.69
CA GLY A 164 -18.20 -6.30 3.86
C GLY A 164 -18.35 -7.71 4.41
N GLY A 165 -17.82 -7.95 5.62
CA GLY A 165 -17.78 -9.26 6.26
C GLY A 165 -16.41 -9.92 6.19
N PRO A 166 -16.30 -11.23 6.44
CA PRO A 166 -15.05 -11.98 6.34
C PRO A 166 -14.51 -11.94 4.90
N VAL A 167 -13.20 -11.63 4.76
CA VAL A 167 -12.53 -11.54 3.46
C VAL A 167 -11.55 -12.67 3.26
N PHE A 168 -10.64 -12.86 4.23
CA PHE A 168 -9.57 -13.83 4.16
C PHE A 168 -9.19 -14.29 5.57
N GLN A 169 -8.77 -15.55 5.70
CA GLN A 169 -8.22 -16.07 6.94
C GLN A 169 -7.22 -17.19 6.65
N ASP A 170 -6.08 -17.14 7.34
CA ASP A 170 -5.12 -18.24 7.46
C ASP A 170 -4.68 -18.40 8.93
N GLU A 171 -3.59 -19.15 9.16
CA GLU A 171 -3.05 -19.38 10.51
C GLU A 171 -2.45 -18.11 11.16
N GLN A 172 -2.12 -17.09 10.37
CA GLN A 172 -1.38 -15.90 10.79
C GLN A 172 -2.24 -14.62 10.83
N VAL A 173 -3.34 -14.58 10.08
CA VAL A 173 -4.17 -13.37 10.00
C VAL A 173 -5.61 -13.70 9.63
N ARG A 174 -6.53 -12.97 10.24
CA ARG A 174 -7.92 -12.86 9.79
C ARG A 174 -8.16 -11.45 9.28
N VAL A 175 -8.73 -11.34 8.07
CA VAL A 175 -9.11 -10.07 7.46
C VAL A 175 -10.61 -9.96 7.35
N THR A 176 -11.14 -8.85 7.86
CA THR A 176 -12.56 -8.48 7.79
C THR A 176 -12.70 -7.14 7.13
N ALA A 177 -13.74 -6.94 6.32
CA ALA A 177 -14.08 -5.66 5.71
C ALA A 177 -15.39 -5.11 6.28
N ALA A 178 -15.54 -3.79 6.25
CA ALA A 178 -16.81 -3.11 6.46
C ALA A 178 -17.02 -2.07 5.37
N LYS A 179 -18.28 -1.94 4.90
CA LYS A 179 -18.67 -0.88 3.99
C LYS A 179 -18.64 0.44 4.70
N VAL A 180 -17.99 1.42 4.08
CA VAL A 180 -17.92 2.81 4.58
C VAL A 180 -18.48 3.79 3.55
N PRO A 181 -19.05 4.94 3.99
CA PRO A 181 -19.66 5.89 3.08
C PRO A 181 -18.62 6.80 2.41
N HIS A 182 -18.37 6.59 1.12
CA HIS A 182 -17.50 7.46 0.30
C HIS A 182 -18.16 7.82 -1.04
N PRO A 183 -19.18 8.71 -1.03
CA PRO A 183 -19.87 9.09 -2.26
C PRO A 183 -18.90 9.80 -3.27
N PRO A 184 -19.14 9.69 -4.60
CA PRO A 184 -20.33 9.08 -5.19
C PRO A 184 -20.23 7.56 -5.40
N LEU A 185 -19.22 6.89 -4.83
CA LEU A 185 -19.05 5.45 -4.98
C LEU A 185 -20.12 4.69 -4.18
N ASP A 186 -20.70 3.67 -4.80
CA ASP A 186 -21.68 2.79 -4.15
C ASP A 186 -21.04 1.87 -3.11
N LEU A 187 -19.75 1.56 -3.29
CA LEU A 187 -19.01 0.68 -2.41
C LEU A 187 -17.57 1.18 -2.20
N ALA A 188 -17.27 1.48 -0.97
CA ALA A 188 -15.93 1.67 -0.42
C ALA A 188 -15.80 0.82 0.84
N LEU A 189 -14.63 0.27 1.09
CA LEU A 189 -14.35 -0.69 2.16
C LEU A 189 -13.26 -0.19 3.10
N ALA A 190 -13.47 -0.35 4.39
CA ALA A 190 -12.42 -0.38 5.39
C ALA A 190 -12.02 -1.84 5.67
N TYR A 191 -10.77 -2.07 6.05
CA TYR A 191 -10.25 -3.40 6.36
C TYR A 191 -9.69 -3.48 7.77
N ARG A 192 -9.96 -4.60 8.46
CA ARG A 192 -9.36 -4.97 9.74
C ARG A 192 -8.53 -6.22 9.56
N PHE A 193 -7.30 -6.18 10.07
CA PHE A 193 -6.35 -7.29 10.10
C PHE A 193 -6.10 -7.68 11.55
N ASP A 194 -6.57 -8.86 11.96
CA ASP A 194 -6.28 -9.43 13.27
C ASP A 194 -5.17 -10.46 13.14
N THR A 195 -4.03 -10.20 13.76
CA THR A 195 -2.86 -11.08 13.80
C THR A 195 -2.61 -11.54 15.25
N PRO A 196 -1.73 -12.54 15.50
CA PRO A 196 -1.48 -13.01 16.85
C PRO A 196 -0.93 -11.96 17.83
N ASP A 197 -0.31 -10.89 17.32
CA ASP A 197 0.36 -9.88 18.15
C ASP A 197 -0.27 -8.49 18.09
N ARG A 198 -1.19 -8.22 17.14
CA ARG A 198 -1.93 -6.95 17.05
C ARG A 198 -3.09 -6.98 16.07
N SER A 199 -3.98 -6.02 16.24
CA SER A 199 -5.07 -5.71 15.32
C SER A 199 -4.85 -4.34 14.66
N ILE A 200 -5.03 -4.27 13.33
CA ILE A 200 -4.81 -3.06 12.54
C ILE A 200 -6.04 -2.80 11.69
N VAL A 201 -6.57 -1.58 11.74
CA VAL A 201 -7.68 -1.14 10.90
C VAL A 201 -7.21 -0.05 9.95
N ILE A 202 -7.59 -0.16 8.68
CA ILE A 202 -7.35 0.84 7.62
C ILE A 202 -8.70 1.33 7.12
N SER A 203 -8.96 2.65 7.26
CA SER A 203 -10.27 3.22 6.94
C SER A 203 -10.58 3.27 5.43
N GLY A 204 -9.55 3.36 4.57
CA GLY A 204 -9.76 3.91 3.23
C GLY A 204 -10.27 5.35 3.30
N ASP A 205 -10.82 5.86 2.20
CA ASP A 205 -11.48 7.15 2.20
C ASP A 205 -12.95 6.99 2.64
N THR A 206 -13.39 7.85 3.56
CA THR A 206 -14.73 7.75 4.15
C THR A 206 -15.18 9.06 4.77
N ARG A 207 -16.48 9.26 4.86
CA ARG A 207 -17.05 10.15 5.88
C ARG A 207 -17.05 9.48 7.24
N GLU A 208 -17.35 10.23 8.30
CA GLU A 208 -17.62 9.67 9.63
C GLU A 208 -18.59 8.49 9.52
N SER A 209 -18.22 7.33 10.05
CA SER A 209 -18.91 6.05 9.81
C SER A 209 -19.03 5.23 11.09
N GLU A 210 -20.25 4.89 11.46
CA GLU A 210 -20.51 3.98 12.58
C GLU A 210 -19.99 2.56 12.29
N GLU A 211 -20.01 2.12 11.02
CA GLU A 211 -19.51 0.81 10.65
C GLU A 211 -17.98 0.74 10.80
N LEU A 212 -17.27 1.84 10.54
CA LEU A 212 -15.85 1.94 10.81
C LEU A 212 -15.57 1.91 12.32
N VAL A 213 -16.34 2.64 13.13
CA VAL A 213 -16.22 2.61 14.61
C VAL A 213 -16.40 1.18 15.14
N LYS A 214 -17.42 0.46 14.67
CA LYS A 214 -17.62 -0.96 15.04
C LYS A 214 -16.45 -1.84 14.60
N LEU A 215 -15.96 -1.66 13.36
CA LEU A 215 -14.83 -2.43 12.84
C LEU A 215 -13.55 -2.16 13.63
N ALA A 216 -13.35 -0.92 14.08
CA ALA A 216 -12.17 -0.48 14.80
C ALA A 216 -12.25 -0.71 16.33
N ALA A 217 -13.36 -1.20 16.85
CA ALA A 217 -13.52 -1.46 18.27
C ALA A 217 -12.39 -2.39 18.78
N ASP A 218 -11.73 -1.97 19.86
CA ASP A 218 -10.61 -2.69 20.50
C ASP A 218 -9.42 -2.98 19.55
N ALA A 219 -9.26 -2.20 18.48
CA ALA A 219 -8.10 -2.33 17.61
C ALA A 219 -6.87 -1.66 18.22
N ASP A 220 -5.69 -2.30 18.09
CA ASP A 220 -4.43 -1.72 18.57
C ASP A 220 -3.99 -0.50 17.74
N VAL A 221 -4.34 -0.48 16.45
CA VAL A 221 -3.98 0.59 15.51
C VAL A 221 -5.13 0.89 14.56
N LEU A 222 -5.52 2.16 14.48
CA LEU A 222 -6.40 2.68 13.44
C LEU A 222 -5.61 3.65 12.55
N VAL A 223 -5.50 3.31 11.26
CA VAL A 223 -5.04 4.23 10.22
C VAL A 223 -6.27 4.84 9.57
N HIS A 224 -6.51 6.10 9.85
CA HIS A 224 -7.66 6.83 9.35
C HIS A 224 -7.23 7.92 8.39
N GLU A 225 -7.99 8.11 7.30
CA GLU A 225 -7.85 9.31 6.48
C GLU A 225 -8.15 10.57 7.29
N VAL A 226 -7.61 11.70 6.87
CA VAL A 226 -7.94 12.99 7.48
C VAL A 226 -7.73 14.11 6.49
N MET A 227 -8.67 15.07 6.47
CA MET A 227 -8.51 16.28 5.67
C MET A 227 -8.65 17.55 6.49
N LEU A 228 -8.04 18.62 5.99
CA LEU A 228 -8.22 19.98 6.46
C LEU A 228 -9.04 20.77 5.42
N ALA A 229 -10.30 21.07 5.72
CA ALA A 229 -11.23 21.73 4.80
C ALA A 229 -10.68 23.06 4.25
N GLN A 230 -9.95 23.83 5.07
CA GLN A 230 -9.30 25.07 4.62
C GLN A 230 -8.25 24.77 3.54
N ARG A 231 -7.42 23.72 3.73
CA ARG A 231 -6.38 23.34 2.75
C ARG A 231 -6.98 22.83 1.45
N VAL A 232 -8.12 22.16 1.50
CA VAL A 232 -8.85 21.76 0.29
C VAL A 232 -9.25 23.01 -0.51
N ARG A 233 -9.87 24.00 0.14
CA ARG A 233 -10.24 25.28 -0.53
C ARG A 233 -9.04 26.01 -1.14
N GLU A 234 -7.92 26.07 -0.43
CA GLU A 234 -6.68 26.67 -0.93
C GLU A 234 -6.12 25.92 -2.18
N LEU A 235 -6.12 24.59 -2.14
CA LEU A 235 -5.62 23.76 -3.23
C LEU A 235 -6.41 23.90 -4.53
N VAL A 236 -7.72 24.11 -4.42
CA VAL A 236 -8.61 24.20 -5.60
C VAL A 236 -8.89 25.63 -6.06
N ARG A 237 -8.45 26.66 -5.33
CA ARG A 237 -8.81 28.08 -5.52
C ARG A 237 -8.68 28.61 -6.95
N ASN A 238 -7.70 28.08 -7.70
CA ASN A 238 -7.39 28.51 -9.07
C ASN A 238 -8.06 27.62 -10.15
N LEU A 239 -8.92 26.69 -9.75
CA LEU A 239 -9.60 25.80 -10.71
C LEU A 239 -10.95 26.40 -11.12
N PRO A 240 -11.37 26.21 -12.38
CA PRO A 240 -12.66 26.73 -12.87
C PRO A 240 -13.86 26.20 -12.08
N ASN A 241 -13.80 24.97 -11.57
CA ASN A 241 -14.85 24.27 -10.82
C ASN A 241 -14.58 24.26 -9.30
N ARG A 242 -13.79 25.21 -8.77
CA ARG A 242 -13.29 25.23 -7.39
C ARG A 242 -14.35 25.00 -6.31
N ASP A 243 -15.52 25.67 -6.45
CA ASP A 243 -16.55 25.62 -5.40
C ASP A 243 -17.27 24.26 -5.38
N ALA A 244 -17.54 23.69 -6.56
CA ALA A 244 -18.12 22.35 -6.67
C ALA A 244 -17.14 21.28 -6.16
N LEU A 245 -15.86 21.38 -6.56
CA LEU A 245 -14.83 20.44 -6.13
C LEU A 245 -14.55 20.55 -4.63
N ALA A 246 -14.47 21.76 -4.06
CA ALA A 246 -14.30 21.93 -2.63
C ALA A 246 -15.47 21.33 -1.83
N ARG A 247 -16.72 21.58 -2.25
CA ARG A 247 -17.90 20.98 -1.60
C ARG A 247 -17.86 19.44 -1.70
N SER A 248 -17.56 18.89 -2.87
CA SER A 248 -17.47 17.45 -3.11
C SER A 248 -16.45 16.83 -2.17
N VAL A 249 -15.20 17.28 -2.20
CA VAL A 249 -14.13 16.72 -1.35
C VAL A 249 -14.50 16.84 0.14
N ILE A 250 -14.95 18.03 0.59
CA ILE A 250 -15.25 18.24 2.02
C ILE A 250 -16.42 17.37 2.50
N SER A 251 -17.39 17.08 1.63
CA SER A 251 -18.55 16.27 2.00
C SER A 251 -18.31 14.75 1.90
N HIS A 252 -17.21 14.32 1.30
CA HIS A 252 -16.94 12.89 1.06
C HIS A 252 -15.86 12.32 1.99
N HIS A 253 -15.15 13.16 2.74
CA HIS A 253 -14.02 12.81 3.59
C HIS A 253 -14.22 13.25 5.05
N THR A 254 -13.33 12.80 5.92
CA THR A 254 -13.39 13.05 7.36
C THR A 254 -12.45 14.18 7.78
N THR A 255 -12.96 15.16 8.53
CA THR A 255 -12.15 16.25 9.13
C THR A 255 -11.39 15.76 10.37
N ALA A 256 -10.39 16.55 10.83
CA ALA A 256 -9.63 16.21 12.02
C ALA A 256 -10.50 16.08 13.28
N GLU A 257 -11.52 16.95 13.43
CA GLU A 257 -12.46 16.88 14.54
C GLU A 257 -13.32 15.61 14.49
N GLN A 258 -13.72 15.21 13.28
CA GLN A 258 -14.49 13.98 13.07
C GLN A 258 -13.65 12.74 13.37
N VAL A 259 -12.37 12.71 12.92
CA VAL A 259 -11.44 11.62 13.28
C VAL A 259 -11.30 11.48 14.78
N GLY A 260 -11.19 12.60 15.51
CA GLY A 260 -11.12 12.60 16.97
C GLY A 260 -12.39 12.07 17.67
N ARG A 261 -13.53 11.96 16.97
CA ARG A 261 -14.74 11.31 17.50
C ARG A 261 -14.79 9.81 17.17
N VAL A 262 -14.09 9.39 16.12
CA VAL A 262 -14.02 7.99 15.72
C VAL A 262 -13.00 7.22 16.57
N ALA A 263 -11.90 7.89 16.96
CA ALA A 263 -10.83 7.32 17.77
C ALA A 263 -11.18 7.34 19.27
#